data_8258d6d1aa627f6a776ca9f9056883be
#
_entry.id   8258d6d1aa627f6a776ca9f9056883be
#
_cell.length_a   1.000
_cell.length_b   1.000
_cell.length_c   1.000
_cell.angle_alpha   90.00
_cell.angle_beta   90.00
_cell.angle_gamma   90.00
#
_symmetry.space_group_name_H-M   'P 1'
#
loop_
_entity.id
_entity.type
_entity.pdbx_description
1 polymer ?
#
loop_
_entity_poly.entity_id
_entity_poly.type
_entity_poly.pdbx_seq_one_letter_code
_entity_poly.pdbx_strand_id
1 'polypeptide(L)'
;MERENLKSRLGFILLSAGCAIGIGNVWKFPYMAGQGGGGAFVLFYLIFLVLLGLPIMTMEFAVGRASKKSPVKAYQALEKPGQKWHIHGYFTLAGCYLLMMFYTTVAGWMLHYFYMTATGKLSGLSADAVADQFTRMLADPGVMMFWMVLVVVIGVVICAGGLQNGLERVTKVMMIALLAIMVVLAINSFFMAGAKEGLKFYLVPDFGRMQEVGVVSTLVGAMNQAFFTLSLGIGAMAIFGSYIGKDHSLMGESVRVVVLDTFVAITAGLIIFPACFTYGVDQTSGPSLIFITLPNIFANMPYGRLWGSLFFLFMAFAALSTVLAVFENIICCGMELTGASRKKSSLVNLFLIIALSVPCVLGYNVWSLDGFSIFGGAVLDFEDFLVSNLFLPLGSLVYLLFCVTRYGWGWENYKAEVNTGKGLKVHDWMRGYLTCGLPLIVIFIFLFGIYDKFFK
;
A
#
# COMPACT_ATOMS: atom_id res chain seq x y z
N MET A 1 17.20 -5.40 -23.81
CA MET A 1 17.72 -4.58 -22.71
C MET A 1 18.05 -5.52 -21.56
N GLU A 2 19.30 -5.55 -21.12
CA GLU A 2 19.71 -6.38 -19.97
C GLU A 2 19.05 -5.83 -18.70
N ARG A 3 18.51 -6.72 -17.85
CA ARG A 3 17.80 -6.31 -16.64
C ARG A 3 18.80 -5.92 -15.56
N GLU A 4 18.65 -4.71 -14.99
CA GLU A 4 19.44 -4.32 -13.83
C GLU A 4 19.17 -5.27 -12.64
N ASN A 5 20.18 -5.53 -11.81
CA ASN A 5 20.05 -6.32 -10.59
C ASN A 5 20.30 -5.43 -9.38
N LEU A 6 19.63 -5.73 -8.27
CA LEU A 6 19.88 -5.08 -7.00
C LEU A 6 21.25 -5.45 -6.43
N LYS A 7 21.94 -4.52 -5.79
CA LYS A 7 23.27 -4.74 -5.22
C LYS A 7 23.27 -5.68 -4.03
N SER A 8 22.18 -5.67 -3.25
CA SER A 8 22.15 -6.42 -2.01
C SER A 8 20.79 -7.04 -1.74
N ARG A 9 20.80 -8.18 -1.02
CA ARG A 9 19.59 -8.82 -0.50
C ARG A 9 18.78 -7.90 0.39
N LEU A 10 19.45 -7.14 1.27
CA LEU A 10 18.79 -6.15 2.12
C LEU A 10 18.10 -5.07 1.28
N GLY A 11 18.73 -4.63 0.17
CA GLY A 11 18.13 -3.72 -0.79
C GLY A 11 16.83 -4.27 -1.36
N PHE A 12 16.81 -5.55 -1.78
CA PHE A 12 15.60 -6.20 -2.25
C PHE A 12 14.50 -6.24 -1.18
N ILE A 13 14.82 -6.68 0.04
CA ILE A 13 13.83 -6.78 1.13
C ILE A 13 13.25 -5.41 1.47
N LEU A 14 14.10 -4.39 1.66
CA LEU A 14 13.64 -3.05 2.02
C LEU A 14 12.89 -2.36 0.88
N LEU A 15 13.25 -2.61 -0.38
CA LEU A 15 12.56 -2.05 -1.53
C LEU A 15 11.18 -2.70 -1.72
N SER A 16 11.10 -4.03 -1.62
CA SER A 16 9.83 -4.77 -1.71
C SER A 16 8.93 -4.48 -0.50
N ALA A 17 9.52 -4.42 0.71
CA ALA A 17 8.78 -4.00 1.90
C ALA A 17 8.34 -2.54 1.80
N GLY A 18 9.16 -1.63 1.26
CA GLY A 18 8.76 -0.24 1.03
C GLY A 18 7.63 -0.08 0.02
N CYS A 19 7.46 -1.03 -0.89
CA CYS A 19 6.27 -1.09 -1.75
C CYS A 19 5.01 -1.49 -0.99
N ALA A 20 5.13 -2.46 -0.10
CA ALA A 20 4.04 -2.93 0.76
C ALA A 20 3.72 -1.90 1.85
N ILE A 21 4.75 -1.41 2.56
CA ILE A 21 4.61 -0.44 3.65
C ILE A 21 4.27 0.94 3.08
N GLY A 22 3.01 1.29 3.18
CA GLY A 22 2.49 2.55 2.66
C GLY A 22 1.38 3.14 3.52
N ILE A 23 0.56 3.97 2.92
CA ILE A 23 -0.66 4.53 3.54
C ILE A 23 -1.57 3.41 4.05
N GLY A 24 -1.55 2.25 3.40
CA GLY A 24 -2.28 1.06 3.81
C GLY A 24 -1.99 0.61 5.24
N ASN A 25 -0.73 0.66 5.67
CA ASN A 25 -0.30 0.22 7.00
C ASN A 25 -0.49 1.31 8.06
N VAL A 26 -0.19 2.56 7.69
CA VAL A 26 -0.08 3.63 8.68
C VAL A 26 -1.39 4.39 8.89
N TRP A 27 -2.33 4.28 7.94
CA TRP A 27 -3.64 4.92 8.00
C TRP A 27 -4.79 3.91 7.85
N LYS A 28 -4.89 3.22 6.68
CA LYS A 28 -6.04 2.37 6.37
C LYS A 28 -6.18 1.20 7.36
N PHE A 29 -5.07 0.58 7.74
CA PHE A 29 -5.08 -0.54 8.69
C PHE A 29 -5.57 -0.15 10.10
N PRO A 30 -5.03 0.89 10.78
CA PRO A 30 -5.58 1.32 12.08
C PRO A 30 -7.05 1.75 12.00
N TYR A 31 -7.45 2.44 10.93
CA TYR A 31 -8.85 2.79 10.69
C TYR A 31 -9.75 1.56 10.56
N MET A 32 -9.38 0.61 9.73
CA MET A 32 -10.13 -0.65 9.57
C MET A 32 -10.15 -1.48 10.86
N ALA A 33 -9.07 -1.47 11.63
CA ALA A 33 -9.04 -2.12 12.95
C ALA A 33 -9.99 -1.45 13.94
N GLY A 34 -10.05 -0.12 13.95
CA GLY A 34 -11.01 0.64 14.73
C GLY A 34 -12.46 0.27 14.39
N GLN A 35 -12.81 0.31 13.11
CA GLN A 35 -14.14 -0.05 12.62
C GLN A 35 -14.47 -1.55 12.80
N GLY A 36 -13.50 -2.45 12.64
CA GLY A 36 -13.69 -3.89 12.72
C GLY A 36 -13.69 -4.49 14.13
N GLY A 37 -13.79 -3.66 15.17
CA GLY A 37 -13.85 -4.13 16.56
C GLY A 37 -12.49 -4.39 17.23
N GLY A 38 -11.40 -3.80 16.71
CA GLY A 38 -10.08 -3.83 17.34
C GLY A 38 -9.35 -5.16 17.14
N GLY A 39 -8.94 -5.81 18.25
CA GLY A 39 -8.08 -7.00 18.24
C GLY A 39 -8.64 -8.19 17.46
N ALA A 40 -9.96 -8.35 17.33
CA ALA A 40 -10.56 -9.40 16.50
C ALA A 40 -10.25 -9.18 15.01
N PHE A 41 -10.37 -7.95 14.51
CA PHE A 41 -9.97 -7.61 13.15
C PHE A 41 -8.48 -7.88 12.93
N VAL A 42 -7.62 -7.46 13.86
CA VAL A 42 -6.17 -7.68 13.78
C VAL A 42 -5.85 -9.17 13.69
N LEU A 43 -6.48 -10.00 14.49
CA LEU A 43 -6.30 -11.46 14.46
C LEU A 43 -6.63 -12.03 13.06
N PHE A 44 -7.81 -11.70 12.52
CA PHE A 44 -8.21 -12.20 11.19
C PHE A 44 -7.35 -11.63 10.07
N TYR A 45 -6.94 -10.37 10.15
CA TYR A 45 -5.99 -9.79 9.22
C TYR A 45 -4.68 -10.59 9.17
N LEU A 46 -4.09 -10.94 10.32
CA LEU A 46 -2.86 -11.74 10.38
C LEU A 46 -3.05 -13.13 9.77
N ILE A 47 -4.19 -13.78 10.03
CA ILE A 47 -4.53 -15.07 9.43
C ILE A 47 -4.62 -14.95 7.90
N PHE A 48 -5.35 -13.96 7.38
CA PHE A 48 -5.52 -13.76 5.94
C PHE A 48 -4.23 -13.29 5.26
N LEU A 49 -3.39 -12.53 5.94
CA LEU A 49 -2.09 -12.14 5.43
C LEU A 49 -1.21 -13.36 5.11
N VAL A 50 -1.25 -14.38 5.97
CA VAL A 50 -0.52 -15.65 5.78
C VAL A 50 -1.22 -16.53 4.74
N LEU A 51 -2.54 -16.66 4.80
CA LEU A 51 -3.29 -17.56 3.92
C LEU A 51 -3.44 -17.02 2.50
N LEU A 52 -3.66 -15.72 2.34
CA LEU A 52 -3.94 -15.10 1.05
C LEU A 52 -2.72 -14.30 0.55
N GLY A 53 -2.23 -13.38 1.36
CA GLY A 53 -1.20 -12.43 0.97
C GLY A 53 0.14 -13.08 0.61
N LEU A 54 0.65 -13.91 1.50
CA LEU A 54 1.96 -14.56 1.33
C LEU A 54 2.05 -15.45 0.07
N PRO A 55 1.09 -16.35 -0.23
CA PRO A 55 1.12 -17.13 -1.47
C PRO A 55 1.08 -16.28 -2.73
N ILE A 56 0.20 -15.28 -2.79
CA ILE A 56 0.05 -14.44 -3.98
C ILE A 56 1.29 -13.57 -4.21
N MET A 57 1.85 -12.98 -3.15
CA MET A 57 3.14 -12.26 -3.23
C MET A 57 4.25 -13.16 -3.80
N THR A 58 4.32 -14.40 -3.32
CA THR A 58 5.32 -15.36 -3.81
C THR A 58 5.13 -15.69 -5.29
N MET A 59 3.88 -15.73 -5.77
CA MET A 59 3.56 -15.93 -7.19
C MET A 59 3.96 -14.72 -8.05
N GLU A 60 3.68 -13.50 -7.59
CA GLU A 60 4.13 -12.29 -8.29
C GLU A 60 5.66 -12.25 -8.41
N PHE A 61 6.38 -12.49 -7.31
CA PHE A 61 7.84 -12.59 -7.34
C PHE A 61 8.31 -13.67 -8.31
N ALA A 62 7.65 -14.84 -8.36
CA ALA A 62 8.02 -15.93 -9.24
C ALA A 62 7.86 -15.56 -10.71
N VAL A 63 6.74 -14.95 -11.08
CA VAL A 63 6.51 -14.47 -12.46
C VAL A 63 7.57 -13.43 -12.86
N GLY A 64 7.87 -12.48 -11.97
CA GLY A 64 8.93 -11.50 -12.20
C GLY A 64 10.31 -12.13 -12.35
N ARG A 65 10.71 -13.02 -11.41
CA ARG A 65 12.06 -13.64 -11.42
C ARG A 65 12.28 -14.58 -12.60
N ALA A 66 11.27 -15.37 -12.94
CA ALA A 66 11.35 -16.30 -14.06
C ALA A 66 11.41 -15.58 -15.42
N SER A 67 10.63 -14.53 -15.60
CA SER A 67 10.58 -13.77 -16.84
C SER A 67 11.75 -12.82 -17.04
N LYS A 68 12.31 -12.27 -15.95
CA LYS A 68 13.26 -11.14 -15.98
C LYS A 68 12.74 -9.95 -16.77
N LYS A 69 11.40 -9.76 -16.76
CA LYS A 69 10.67 -8.67 -17.45
C LYS A 69 9.82 -7.87 -16.49
N SER A 70 9.42 -6.68 -16.91
CA SER A 70 8.36 -5.96 -16.21
C SER A 70 7.02 -6.68 -16.36
N PRO A 71 6.04 -6.43 -15.49
CA PRO A 71 4.73 -7.12 -15.52
C PRO A 71 4.07 -7.10 -16.88
N VAL A 72 4.21 -6.02 -17.65
CA VAL A 72 3.62 -5.86 -18.99
C VAL A 72 4.17 -6.86 -20.03
N LYS A 73 5.38 -7.37 -19.84
CA LYS A 73 6.01 -8.37 -20.72
C LYS A 73 6.23 -9.72 -20.04
N ALA A 74 6.05 -9.81 -18.73
CA ALA A 74 6.34 -11.02 -17.97
C ALA A 74 5.49 -12.21 -18.41
N TYR A 75 4.19 -12.00 -18.58
CA TYR A 75 3.27 -13.05 -19.04
C TYR A 75 3.60 -13.53 -20.45
N GLN A 76 3.91 -12.61 -21.36
CA GLN A 76 4.29 -12.96 -22.74
C GLN A 76 5.55 -13.83 -22.78
N ALA A 77 6.47 -13.66 -21.83
CA ALA A 77 7.69 -14.44 -21.74
C ALA A 77 7.47 -15.87 -21.19
N LEU A 78 6.39 -16.10 -20.43
CA LEU A 78 6.14 -17.35 -19.72
C LEU A 78 4.91 -18.12 -20.23
N GLU A 79 4.00 -17.48 -20.96
CA GLU A 79 2.81 -18.12 -21.52
C GLU A 79 3.15 -19.08 -22.66
N LYS A 80 2.30 -20.08 -22.85
CA LYS A 80 2.43 -21.02 -23.97
C LYS A 80 1.94 -20.39 -25.27
N PRO A 81 2.45 -20.80 -26.44
CA PRO A 81 1.99 -20.32 -27.74
C PRO A 81 0.47 -20.39 -27.87
N GLY A 82 -0.15 -19.30 -28.35
CA GLY A 82 -1.59 -19.19 -28.56
C GLY A 82 -2.40 -18.77 -27.32
N GLN A 83 -1.78 -18.62 -26.16
CA GLN A 83 -2.42 -18.08 -24.96
C GLN A 83 -2.47 -16.54 -24.98
N LYS A 84 -3.33 -15.96 -24.15
CA LYS A 84 -3.55 -14.50 -24.08
C LYS A 84 -3.35 -13.93 -22.66
N TRP A 85 -2.54 -14.57 -21.83
CA TRP A 85 -2.27 -14.09 -20.47
C TRP A 85 -1.54 -12.74 -20.46
N HIS A 86 -0.79 -12.42 -21.52
CA HIS A 86 -0.11 -11.14 -21.68
C HIS A 86 -1.05 -9.92 -21.60
N ILE A 87 -2.36 -10.08 -21.85
CA ILE A 87 -3.36 -9.00 -21.68
C ILE A 87 -3.36 -8.53 -20.23
N HIS A 88 -3.16 -9.43 -19.27
CA HIS A 88 -3.08 -9.06 -17.86
C HIS A 88 -1.93 -8.11 -17.54
N GLY A 89 -0.84 -8.15 -18.28
CA GLY A 89 0.24 -7.19 -18.12
C GLY A 89 -0.19 -5.73 -18.33
N TYR A 90 -1.09 -5.48 -19.27
CA TYR A 90 -1.68 -4.15 -19.47
C TYR A 90 -2.68 -3.79 -18.37
N PHE A 91 -3.43 -4.77 -17.88
CA PHE A 91 -4.33 -4.59 -16.73
C PHE A 91 -3.54 -4.17 -15.47
N THR A 92 -2.43 -4.83 -15.17
CA THR A 92 -1.57 -4.45 -14.03
C THR A 92 -1.00 -3.05 -14.18
N LEU A 93 -0.58 -2.66 -15.38
CA LEU A 93 -0.08 -1.30 -15.65
C LEU A 93 -1.18 -0.25 -15.46
N ALA A 94 -2.39 -0.50 -15.96
CA ALA A 94 -3.54 0.38 -15.73
C ALA A 94 -3.85 0.53 -14.22
N GLY A 95 -3.80 -0.57 -13.46
CA GLY A 95 -3.95 -0.56 -12.01
C GLY A 95 -2.89 0.30 -11.30
N CYS A 96 -1.63 0.28 -11.77
CA CYS A 96 -0.58 1.14 -11.25
C CYS A 96 -0.86 2.63 -11.48
N TYR A 97 -1.31 3.02 -12.67
CA TYR A 97 -1.71 4.41 -12.94
C TYR A 97 -2.89 4.83 -12.08
N LEU A 98 -3.93 4.00 -12.03
CA LEU A 98 -5.14 4.28 -11.24
C LEU A 98 -4.80 4.44 -9.74
N LEU A 99 -3.93 3.59 -9.19
CA LEU A 99 -3.44 3.74 -7.83
C LEU A 99 -2.73 5.09 -7.65
N MET A 100 -1.87 5.49 -8.58
CA MET A 100 -1.11 6.74 -8.46
C MET A 100 -1.98 7.99 -8.61
N MET A 101 -3.14 7.91 -9.26
CA MET A 101 -4.04 9.05 -9.42
C MET A 101 -4.46 9.67 -8.08
N PHE A 102 -4.82 8.84 -7.11
CA PHE A 102 -5.19 9.34 -5.78
C PHE A 102 -4.05 9.27 -4.76
N TYR A 103 -3.18 8.26 -4.87
CA TYR A 103 -2.13 8.02 -3.89
C TYR A 103 -1.11 9.17 -3.80
N THR A 104 -0.77 9.79 -4.94
CA THR A 104 0.11 10.96 -4.98
C THR A 104 -0.50 12.19 -4.31
N THR A 105 -1.83 12.36 -4.42
CA THR A 105 -2.57 13.42 -3.73
C THR A 105 -2.53 13.22 -2.22
N VAL A 106 -2.82 12.02 -1.74
CA VAL A 106 -2.77 11.70 -0.29
C VAL A 106 -1.34 11.80 0.25
N ALA A 107 -0.34 11.34 -0.50
CA ALA A 107 1.07 11.53 -0.13
C ALA A 107 1.44 13.04 -0.04
N GLY A 108 0.85 13.86 -0.88
CA GLY A 108 0.95 15.32 -0.82
C GLY A 108 0.39 15.89 0.48
N TRP A 109 -0.75 15.38 0.96
CA TRP A 109 -1.31 15.78 2.26
C TRP A 109 -0.36 15.46 3.42
N MET A 110 0.30 14.29 3.39
CA MET A 110 1.28 13.91 4.41
C MET A 110 2.46 14.89 4.45
N LEU A 111 3.00 15.28 3.29
CA LEU A 111 4.07 16.28 3.20
C LEU A 111 3.61 17.67 3.63
N HIS A 112 2.40 18.07 3.29
CA HIS A 112 1.82 19.34 3.74
C HIS A 112 1.71 19.38 5.26
N TYR A 113 1.18 18.34 5.89
CA TYR A 113 1.05 18.28 7.34
C TYR A 113 2.41 18.15 8.05
N PHE A 114 3.38 17.48 7.46
CA PHE A 114 4.75 17.55 7.95
C PHE A 114 5.27 19.00 7.95
N TYR A 115 5.09 19.74 6.86
CA TYR A 115 5.48 21.14 6.77
C TYR A 115 4.75 22.01 7.81
N MET A 116 3.43 21.87 7.93
CA MET A 116 2.62 22.64 8.88
C MET A 116 3.06 22.40 10.33
N THR A 117 3.32 21.15 10.69
CA THR A 117 3.74 20.76 12.04
C THR A 117 5.17 21.20 12.32
N ALA A 118 6.10 20.93 11.40
CA ALA A 118 7.52 21.27 11.55
C ALA A 118 7.76 22.80 11.63
N THR A 119 6.94 23.59 10.93
CA THR A 119 7.01 25.06 11.01
C THR A 119 6.23 25.65 12.19
N GLY A 120 5.51 24.82 12.97
CA GLY A 120 4.76 25.25 14.14
C GLY A 120 3.41 25.93 13.81
N LYS A 121 2.93 25.85 12.57
CA LYS A 121 1.67 26.49 12.16
C LYS A 121 0.43 25.89 12.81
N LEU A 122 0.52 24.68 13.38
CA LEU A 122 -0.56 24.03 14.12
C LEU A 122 -0.47 24.24 15.63
N SER A 123 0.66 24.75 16.15
CA SER A 123 0.90 24.87 17.60
C SER A 123 -0.06 25.85 18.26
N GLY A 124 -0.74 25.41 19.34
CA GLY A 124 -1.65 26.25 20.12
C GLY A 124 -2.99 26.56 19.43
N LEU A 125 -3.31 25.93 18.31
CA LEU A 125 -4.62 26.09 17.68
C LEU A 125 -5.70 25.34 18.48
N SER A 126 -6.93 25.89 18.49
CA SER A 126 -8.11 25.18 18.98
C SER A 126 -8.48 23.99 18.09
N ALA A 127 -9.27 23.06 18.62
CA ALA A 127 -9.72 21.89 17.86
C ALA A 127 -10.44 22.27 16.55
N ASP A 128 -11.32 23.28 16.62
CA ASP A 128 -12.03 23.78 15.44
C ASP A 128 -11.09 24.42 14.42
N ALA A 129 -10.08 25.17 14.87
CA ALA A 129 -9.10 25.78 13.99
C ALA A 129 -8.20 24.72 13.30
N VAL A 130 -7.88 23.61 13.98
CA VAL A 130 -7.17 22.48 13.37
C VAL A 130 -8.02 21.78 12.32
N ALA A 131 -9.31 21.52 12.61
CA ALA A 131 -10.25 20.94 11.65
C ALA A 131 -10.42 21.84 10.41
N ASP A 132 -10.48 23.16 10.63
CA ASP A 132 -10.58 24.17 9.57
C ASP A 132 -9.35 24.17 8.65
N GLN A 133 -8.13 23.86 9.17
CA GLN A 133 -6.93 23.74 8.33
C GLN A 133 -7.07 22.59 7.31
N PHE A 134 -7.65 21.46 7.68
CA PHE A 134 -7.88 20.35 6.76
C PHE A 134 -8.91 20.72 5.69
N THR A 135 -10.02 21.32 6.10
CA THR A 135 -11.07 21.78 5.19
C THR A 135 -10.53 22.82 4.20
N ARG A 136 -9.76 23.79 4.68
CA ARG A 136 -9.12 24.81 3.81
C ARG A 136 -8.11 24.20 2.85
N MET A 137 -7.31 23.24 3.28
CA MET A 137 -6.39 22.52 2.39
C MET A 137 -7.14 21.82 1.26
N LEU A 138 -8.25 21.13 1.57
CA LEU A 138 -9.05 20.43 0.56
C LEU A 138 -9.77 21.40 -0.39
N ALA A 139 -10.20 22.57 0.12
CA ALA A 139 -10.87 23.60 -0.66
C ALA A 139 -9.93 24.40 -1.57
N ASP A 140 -8.60 24.37 -1.35
CA ASP A 140 -7.62 25.10 -2.14
C ASP A 140 -6.96 24.21 -3.21
N PRO A 141 -7.39 24.30 -4.48
CA PRO A 141 -6.80 23.50 -5.55
C PRO A 141 -5.32 23.79 -5.78
N GLY A 142 -4.85 25.01 -5.50
CA GLY A 142 -3.46 25.42 -5.66
C GLY A 142 -2.54 24.73 -4.65
N VAL A 143 -2.95 24.70 -3.39
CA VAL A 143 -2.23 24.01 -2.31
C VAL A 143 -2.20 22.50 -2.58
N MET A 144 -3.34 21.88 -2.87
CA MET A 144 -3.41 20.46 -3.16
C MET A 144 -2.55 20.09 -4.39
N MET A 145 -2.65 20.85 -5.48
CA MET A 145 -1.87 20.64 -6.69
C MET A 145 -0.36 20.76 -6.44
N PHE A 146 0.07 21.79 -5.70
CA PHE A 146 1.49 21.99 -5.38
C PHE A 146 2.10 20.78 -4.68
N TRP A 147 1.45 20.26 -3.61
CA TRP A 147 1.97 19.16 -2.84
C TRP A 147 1.91 17.83 -3.60
N MET A 148 0.86 17.60 -4.38
CA MET A 148 0.75 16.44 -5.28
C MET A 148 1.87 16.46 -6.34
N VAL A 149 2.06 17.58 -7.05
CA VAL A 149 3.13 17.72 -8.05
C VAL A 149 4.51 17.54 -7.42
N LEU A 150 4.73 18.08 -6.23
CA LEU A 150 6.00 17.90 -5.50
C LEU A 150 6.30 16.42 -5.23
N VAL A 151 5.30 15.64 -4.80
CA VAL A 151 5.43 14.17 -4.62
C VAL A 151 5.82 13.50 -5.93
N VAL A 152 5.10 13.82 -7.02
CA VAL A 152 5.37 13.21 -8.34
C VAL A 152 6.77 13.55 -8.82
N VAL A 153 7.19 14.82 -8.70
CA VAL A 153 8.54 15.26 -9.11
C VAL A 153 9.62 14.55 -8.28
N ILE A 154 9.49 14.49 -6.96
CA ILE A 154 10.45 13.79 -6.09
C ILE A 154 10.54 12.32 -6.52
N GLY A 155 9.41 11.64 -6.67
CA GLY A 155 9.37 10.23 -7.05
C GLY A 155 10.02 9.95 -8.41
N VAL A 156 9.66 10.73 -9.42
CA VAL A 156 10.21 10.57 -10.77
C VAL A 156 11.70 10.90 -10.84
N VAL A 157 12.17 11.95 -10.17
CA VAL A 157 13.60 12.30 -10.12
C VAL A 157 14.43 11.18 -9.50
N ILE A 158 13.95 10.60 -8.40
CA ILE A 158 14.63 9.47 -7.73
C ILE A 158 14.69 8.26 -8.66
N CYS A 159 13.57 7.88 -9.29
CA CYS A 159 13.50 6.74 -10.20
C CYS A 159 14.33 6.95 -11.48
N ALA A 160 14.39 8.20 -11.99
CA ALA A 160 15.22 8.55 -13.14
C ALA A 160 16.73 8.38 -12.88
N GLY A 161 17.15 8.46 -11.60
CA GLY A 161 18.51 8.20 -11.15
C GLY A 161 18.97 6.74 -11.26
N GLY A 162 18.07 5.83 -11.67
CA GLY A 162 18.34 4.39 -11.87
C GLY A 162 18.02 3.54 -10.63
N LEU A 163 18.05 2.22 -10.84
CA LEU A 163 17.68 1.25 -9.81
C LEU A 163 18.60 1.33 -8.58
N GLN A 164 19.92 1.25 -8.80
CA GLN A 164 20.89 1.11 -7.70
C GLN A 164 21.22 2.42 -6.99
N ASN A 165 21.47 3.49 -7.75
CA ASN A 165 21.95 4.78 -7.20
C ASN A 165 20.80 5.70 -6.81
N GLY A 166 19.63 5.60 -7.47
CA GLY A 166 18.42 6.34 -7.14
C GLY A 166 17.54 5.54 -6.18
N LEU A 167 16.77 4.61 -6.71
CA LEU A 167 15.70 3.91 -6.01
C LEU A 167 16.19 3.11 -4.79
N GLU A 168 17.14 2.17 -4.96
CA GLU A 168 17.59 1.30 -3.86
C GLU A 168 18.22 2.10 -2.72
N ARG A 169 19.10 3.06 -3.06
CA ARG A 169 19.80 3.88 -2.06
C ARG A 169 18.83 4.73 -1.25
N VAL A 170 17.94 5.44 -1.91
CA VAL A 170 16.98 6.35 -1.25
C VAL A 170 15.99 5.56 -0.43
N THR A 171 15.40 4.48 -0.98
CA THR A 171 14.45 3.65 -0.25
C THR A 171 15.07 3.01 0.99
N LYS A 172 16.32 2.53 0.91
CA LYS A 172 17.02 1.98 2.09
C LYS A 172 17.12 2.99 3.23
N VAL A 173 17.55 4.23 2.93
CA VAL A 173 17.67 5.30 3.94
C VAL A 173 16.29 5.64 4.50
N MET A 174 15.30 5.83 3.64
CA MET A 174 13.93 6.14 4.05
C MET A 174 13.33 5.05 4.93
N MET A 175 13.47 3.78 4.56
CA MET A 175 12.93 2.66 5.32
C MET A 175 13.58 2.50 6.70
N ILE A 176 14.90 2.67 6.79
CA ILE A 176 15.61 2.63 8.08
C ILE A 176 15.16 3.80 8.96
N ALA A 177 15.05 5.01 8.41
CA ALA A 177 14.59 6.19 9.13
C ALA A 177 13.12 6.01 9.58
N LEU A 178 12.24 5.49 8.70
CA LEU A 178 10.84 5.17 9.01
C LEU A 178 10.75 4.23 10.21
N LEU A 179 11.47 3.11 10.17
CA LEU A 179 11.45 2.13 11.26
C LEU A 179 11.98 2.72 12.57
N ALA A 180 13.04 3.54 12.52
CA ALA A 180 13.60 4.20 13.70
C ALA A 180 12.61 5.21 14.32
N ILE A 181 12.01 6.07 13.51
CA ILE A 181 11.00 7.05 13.94
C ILE A 181 9.79 6.34 14.56
N MET A 182 9.32 5.27 13.90
CA MET A 182 8.17 4.50 14.36
C MET A 182 8.40 3.86 15.73
N VAL A 183 9.59 3.29 15.97
CA VAL A 183 9.96 2.73 17.29
C VAL A 183 9.96 3.82 18.36
N VAL A 184 10.52 5.01 18.07
CA VAL A 184 10.52 6.14 18.99
C VAL A 184 9.10 6.60 19.32
N LEU A 185 8.22 6.71 18.31
CA LEU A 185 6.82 7.09 18.49
C LEU A 185 6.05 6.03 19.31
N ALA A 186 6.27 4.74 19.04
CA ALA A 186 5.63 3.66 19.79
C ALA A 186 6.07 3.64 21.26
N ILE A 187 7.36 3.84 21.53
CA ILE A 187 7.85 3.96 22.91
C ILE A 187 7.17 5.14 23.63
N ASN A 188 7.08 6.30 22.98
CA ASN A 188 6.37 7.45 23.55
C ASN A 188 4.90 7.15 23.86
N SER A 189 4.20 6.45 22.96
CA SER A 189 2.77 6.16 23.13
C SER A 189 2.48 5.23 24.33
N PHE A 190 3.42 4.35 24.71
CA PHE A 190 3.25 3.48 25.89
C PHE A 190 3.25 4.23 27.23
N PHE A 191 3.76 5.46 27.27
CA PHE A 191 3.72 6.32 28.48
C PHE A 191 2.49 7.22 28.54
N MET A 192 1.58 7.16 27.57
CA MET A 192 0.34 7.91 27.56
C MET A 192 -0.68 7.34 28.55
N ALA A 193 -1.54 8.20 29.12
CA ALA A 193 -2.52 7.82 30.15
C ALA A 193 -3.49 6.72 29.69
N GLY A 194 -3.97 6.78 28.44
CA GLY A 194 -4.87 5.79 27.83
C GLY A 194 -4.16 4.60 27.17
N ALA A 195 -2.86 4.40 27.40
CA ALA A 195 -2.11 3.36 26.73
C ALA A 195 -2.64 1.96 27.01
N LYS A 196 -2.99 1.66 28.26
CA LYS A 196 -3.50 0.35 28.67
C LYS A 196 -4.81 0.00 27.97
N GLU A 197 -5.74 0.92 27.95
CA GLU A 197 -7.07 0.76 27.33
C GLU A 197 -6.94 0.66 25.81
N GLY A 198 -6.13 1.51 25.18
CA GLY A 198 -5.86 1.50 23.74
C GLY A 198 -5.18 0.21 23.27
N LEU A 199 -4.19 -0.27 24.02
CA LEU A 199 -3.52 -1.54 23.74
C LEU A 199 -4.45 -2.74 23.93
N LYS A 200 -5.28 -2.73 24.98
CA LYS A 200 -6.30 -3.78 25.20
C LYS A 200 -7.30 -3.83 24.05
N PHE A 201 -7.84 -2.66 23.63
CA PHE A 201 -8.74 -2.56 22.49
C PHE A 201 -8.13 -3.15 21.22
N TYR A 202 -6.89 -2.79 20.94
CA TYR A 202 -6.21 -3.10 19.68
C TYR A 202 -5.65 -4.53 19.58
N LEU A 203 -5.12 -5.07 20.69
CA LEU A 203 -4.40 -6.36 20.68
C LEU A 203 -5.22 -7.52 21.23
N VAL A 204 -6.22 -7.27 22.08
CA VAL A 204 -7.02 -8.34 22.66
C VAL A 204 -8.27 -8.57 21.81
N PRO A 205 -8.41 -9.76 21.19
CA PRO A 205 -9.59 -10.09 20.39
C PRO A 205 -10.88 -10.05 21.25
N ASP A 206 -11.85 -9.28 20.79
CA ASP A 206 -13.18 -9.15 21.37
C ASP A 206 -14.23 -9.56 20.33
N PHE A 207 -14.69 -10.81 20.42
CA PHE A 207 -15.67 -11.34 19.48
C PHE A 207 -17.10 -10.79 19.72
N GLY A 208 -17.40 -10.31 20.93
CA GLY A 208 -18.66 -9.63 21.21
C GLY A 208 -18.75 -8.33 20.40
N ARG A 209 -17.71 -7.49 20.46
CA ARG A 209 -17.62 -6.27 19.68
C ARG A 209 -17.61 -6.55 18.16
N MET A 210 -16.95 -7.62 17.73
CA MET A 210 -16.99 -8.05 16.34
C MET A 210 -18.41 -8.40 15.87
N GLN A 211 -19.25 -8.99 16.74
CA GLN A 211 -20.66 -9.30 16.43
C GLN A 211 -21.49 -8.03 16.30
N GLU A 212 -21.27 -7.03 17.16
CA GLU A 212 -21.96 -5.73 17.10
C GLU A 212 -21.66 -4.98 15.80
N VAL A 213 -20.40 -5.00 15.36
CA VAL A 213 -19.97 -4.36 14.10
C VAL A 213 -20.44 -5.14 12.86
N GLY A 214 -20.51 -6.47 12.97
CA GLY A 214 -20.86 -7.39 11.89
C GLY A 214 -19.69 -8.29 11.49
N VAL A 215 -19.86 -9.59 11.77
CA VAL A 215 -18.81 -10.60 11.55
C VAL A 215 -18.35 -10.66 10.10
N VAL A 216 -19.28 -10.68 9.15
CA VAL A 216 -18.95 -10.80 7.71
C VAL A 216 -18.20 -9.54 7.24
N SER A 217 -18.65 -8.36 7.62
CA SER A 217 -18.00 -7.09 7.27
C SER A 217 -16.57 -7.02 7.81
N THR A 218 -16.37 -7.43 9.07
CA THR A 218 -15.03 -7.48 9.68
C THR A 218 -14.10 -8.46 8.96
N LEU A 219 -14.59 -9.67 8.63
CA LEU A 219 -13.80 -10.68 7.91
C LEU A 219 -13.41 -10.20 6.50
N VAL A 220 -14.37 -9.69 5.74
CA VAL A 220 -14.09 -9.18 4.38
C VAL A 220 -13.18 -7.96 4.42
N GLY A 221 -13.39 -7.06 5.38
CA GLY A 221 -12.49 -5.93 5.62
C GLY A 221 -11.05 -6.38 5.90
N ALA A 222 -10.86 -7.40 6.73
CA ALA A 222 -9.54 -7.97 7.04
C ALA A 222 -8.91 -8.66 5.81
N MET A 223 -9.70 -9.37 4.99
CA MET A 223 -9.23 -9.95 3.73
C MET A 223 -8.80 -8.87 2.72
N ASN A 224 -9.63 -7.85 2.50
CA ASN A 224 -9.31 -6.73 1.61
C ASN A 224 -8.04 -6.01 2.07
N GLN A 225 -7.89 -5.79 3.36
CA GLN A 225 -6.71 -5.17 3.93
C GLN A 225 -5.44 -6.00 3.69
N ALA A 226 -5.53 -7.33 3.72
CA ALA A 226 -4.40 -8.22 3.43
C ALA A 226 -3.91 -8.12 1.96
N PHE A 227 -4.81 -7.87 1.00
CA PHE A 227 -4.44 -7.58 -0.40
C PHE A 227 -3.86 -6.17 -0.54
N PHE A 228 -4.51 -5.19 0.07
CA PHE A 228 -4.14 -3.78 -0.07
C PHE A 228 -2.76 -3.51 0.52
N THR A 229 -2.49 -4.00 1.75
CA THR A 229 -1.23 -3.75 2.44
C THR A 229 -0.01 -4.24 1.66
N LEU A 230 -0.13 -5.36 0.95
CA LEU A 230 0.95 -5.95 0.17
C LEU A 230 0.99 -5.48 -1.29
N SER A 231 0.09 -4.58 -1.71
CA SER A 231 -0.02 -4.06 -3.09
C SER A 231 -0.09 -5.17 -4.14
N LEU A 232 -0.86 -6.26 -3.85
CA LEU A 232 -0.95 -7.44 -4.71
C LEU A 232 -1.89 -7.22 -5.90
N GLY A 233 -1.64 -7.91 -7.00
CA GLY A 233 -2.51 -7.93 -8.18
C GLY A 233 -2.14 -6.91 -9.27
N ILE A 234 -1.41 -5.85 -8.94
CA ILE A 234 -0.98 -4.82 -9.90
C ILE A 234 0.47 -5.00 -10.38
N GLY A 235 1.08 -6.14 -10.07
CA GLY A 235 2.44 -6.46 -10.53
C GLY A 235 3.55 -5.68 -9.83
N ALA A 236 3.24 -5.00 -8.73
CA ALA A 236 4.22 -4.24 -7.97
C ALA A 236 5.31 -5.14 -7.37
N MET A 237 4.95 -6.35 -6.94
CA MET A 237 5.93 -7.33 -6.47
C MET A 237 6.63 -8.05 -7.64
N ALA A 238 5.99 -8.20 -8.79
CA ALA A 238 6.60 -8.83 -9.96
C ALA A 238 7.77 -8.02 -10.52
N ILE A 239 7.70 -6.67 -10.51
CA ILE A 239 8.84 -5.85 -10.93
C ILE A 239 10.07 -6.11 -10.06
N PHE A 240 9.91 -6.19 -8.71
CA PHE A 240 11.01 -6.48 -7.80
C PHE A 240 11.50 -7.92 -7.92
N GLY A 241 10.59 -8.87 -8.15
CA GLY A 241 10.95 -10.25 -8.51
C GLY A 241 11.90 -10.31 -9.70
N SER A 242 11.73 -9.44 -10.70
CA SER A 242 12.60 -9.40 -11.87
C SER A 242 14.04 -8.96 -11.60
N TYR A 243 14.29 -8.31 -10.45
CA TYR A 243 15.61 -7.82 -10.04
C TYR A 243 16.36 -8.76 -9.10
N ILE A 244 15.68 -9.80 -8.55
CA ILE A 244 16.31 -10.72 -7.60
C ILE A 244 17.01 -11.89 -8.31
N GLY A 245 18.14 -12.34 -7.73
CA GLY A 245 18.86 -13.54 -8.13
C GLY A 245 18.18 -14.85 -7.67
N LYS A 246 18.86 -15.97 -7.92
CA LYS A 246 18.39 -17.32 -7.60
C LYS A 246 19.03 -17.93 -6.33
N ASP A 247 19.76 -17.15 -5.54
CA ASP A 247 20.48 -17.63 -4.36
C ASP A 247 19.53 -18.03 -3.21
N HIS A 248 18.36 -17.39 -3.16
CA HIS A 248 17.35 -17.60 -2.12
C HIS A 248 15.99 -17.99 -2.70
N SER A 249 15.26 -18.83 -1.93
CA SER A 249 13.89 -19.23 -2.28
C SER A 249 12.93 -18.05 -2.14
N LEU A 250 11.98 -17.91 -3.06
CA LEU A 250 11.04 -16.79 -3.03
C LEU A 250 10.08 -16.84 -1.86
N MET A 251 9.67 -18.03 -1.40
CA MET A 251 8.85 -18.16 -0.19
C MET A 251 9.55 -17.54 1.02
N GLY A 252 10.85 -17.79 1.19
CA GLY A 252 11.63 -17.21 2.30
C GLY A 252 11.76 -15.69 2.21
N GLU A 253 11.90 -15.14 1.00
CA GLU A 253 11.95 -13.70 0.80
C GLU A 253 10.57 -13.04 1.03
N SER A 254 9.49 -13.66 0.54
CA SER A 254 8.12 -13.21 0.78
C SER A 254 7.79 -13.14 2.27
N VAL A 255 8.16 -14.16 3.04
CA VAL A 255 7.96 -14.16 4.51
C VAL A 255 8.65 -12.96 5.16
N ARG A 256 9.88 -12.61 4.75
CA ARG A 256 10.60 -11.46 5.31
C ARG A 256 9.92 -10.14 5.00
N VAL A 257 9.43 -9.97 3.77
CA VAL A 257 8.68 -8.78 3.37
C VAL A 257 7.39 -8.68 4.18
N VAL A 258 6.62 -9.77 4.28
CA VAL A 258 5.37 -9.82 5.05
C VAL A 258 5.61 -9.55 6.54
N VAL A 259 6.66 -10.11 7.15
CA VAL A 259 6.99 -9.84 8.56
C VAL A 259 7.32 -8.36 8.77
N LEU A 260 8.06 -7.73 7.87
CA LEU A 260 8.40 -6.32 7.99
C LEU A 260 7.17 -5.42 7.77
N ASP A 261 6.32 -5.74 6.80
CA ASP A 261 5.04 -5.08 6.56
C ASP A 261 4.12 -5.16 7.78
N THR A 262 3.96 -6.37 8.32
CA THR A 262 3.15 -6.62 9.53
C THR A 262 3.69 -5.86 10.74
N PHE A 263 5.01 -5.83 10.92
CA PHE A 263 5.63 -5.08 12.00
C PHE A 263 5.25 -3.60 11.93
N VAL A 264 5.28 -3.00 10.75
CA VAL A 264 4.89 -1.59 10.56
C VAL A 264 3.39 -1.40 10.81
N ALA A 265 2.53 -2.25 10.24
CA ALA A 265 1.08 -2.16 10.44
C ALA A 265 0.69 -2.26 11.93
N ILE A 266 1.21 -3.26 12.63
CA ILE A 266 0.94 -3.43 14.06
C ILE A 266 1.48 -2.26 14.87
N THR A 267 2.70 -1.81 14.60
CA THR A 267 3.29 -0.69 15.35
C THR A 267 2.57 0.63 15.10
N ALA A 268 2.04 0.86 13.88
CA ALA A 268 1.20 2.02 13.62
C ALA A 268 -0.04 2.07 14.53
N GLY A 269 -0.70 0.93 14.75
CA GLY A 269 -1.79 0.84 15.72
C GLY A 269 -1.33 1.04 17.17
N LEU A 270 -0.13 0.54 17.55
CA LEU A 270 0.45 0.81 18.86
C LEU A 270 0.73 2.29 19.12
N ILE A 271 0.92 3.09 18.07
CA ILE A 271 1.07 4.55 18.16
C ILE A 271 -0.30 5.23 18.27
N ILE A 272 -1.24 4.84 17.43
CA ILE A 272 -2.51 5.55 17.23
C ILE A 272 -3.52 5.25 18.34
N PHE A 273 -3.74 3.99 18.71
CA PHE A 273 -4.79 3.63 19.68
C PHE A 273 -4.53 4.17 21.09
N PRO A 274 -3.32 4.10 21.67
CA PRO A 274 -3.03 4.78 22.93
C PRO A 274 -3.32 6.28 22.90
N ALA A 275 -3.01 6.97 21.80
CA ALA A 275 -3.32 8.38 21.64
C ALA A 275 -4.83 8.62 21.59
N CYS A 276 -5.60 7.83 20.83
CA CYS A 276 -7.06 7.94 20.78
C CYS A 276 -7.69 7.80 22.16
N PHE A 277 -7.31 6.77 22.91
CA PHE A 277 -7.86 6.54 24.26
C PHE A 277 -7.40 7.57 25.31
N THR A 278 -6.21 8.13 25.15
CA THR A 278 -5.72 9.21 26.04
C THR A 278 -6.52 10.49 25.88
N TYR A 279 -6.90 10.81 24.63
CA TYR A 279 -7.56 12.09 24.31
C TYR A 279 -9.06 11.94 24.03
N GLY A 280 -9.62 10.75 24.25
CA GLY A 280 -11.08 10.51 24.11
C GLY A 280 -11.59 10.62 22.66
N VAL A 281 -10.77 10.18 21.70
CA VAL A 281 -11.07 10.31 20.28
C VAL A 281 -11.66 9.03 19.71
N ASP A 282 -12.68 9.17 18.84
CA ASP A 282 -13.28 8.05 18.12
C ASP A 282 -12.30 7.43 17.11
N GLN A 283 -12.03 6.15 17.30
CA GLN A 283 -11.10 5.36 16.47
C GLN A 283 -11.65 5.08 15.06
N THR A 284 -12.94 5.35 14.81
CA THR A 284 -13.63 5.07 13.55
C THR A 284 -13.67 6.26 12.59
N SER A 285 -13.00 7.37 12.91
CA SER A 285 -13.13 8.66 12.21
C SER A 285 -12.44 8.75 10.83
N GLY A 286 -11.84 7.68 10.31
CA GLY A 286 -11.25 7.65 8.96
C GLY A 286 -10.13 8.68 8.73
N PRO A 287 -10.15 9.41 7.60
CA PRO A 287 -9.17 10.47 7.30
C PRO A 287 -9.09 11.54 8.37
N SER A 288 -10.21 11.86 9.02
CA SER A 288 -10.29 12.85 10.09
C SER A 288 -9.41 12.48 11.29
N LEU A 289 -9.21 11.17 11.56
CA LEU A 289 -8.31 10.73 12.62
C LEU A 289 -6.88 11.24 12.40
N ILE A 290 -6.37 11.12 11.19
CA ILE A 290 -4.98 11.48 10.84
C ILE A 290 -4.82 12.98 10.64
N PHE A 291 -5.77 13.65 9.97
CA PHE A 291 -5.60 15.02 9.51
C PHE A 291 -6.32 16.07 10.38
N ILE A 292 -7.19 15.65 11.30
CA ILE A 292 -7.87 16.54 12.23
C ILE A 292 -7.52 16.20 13.68
N THR A 293 -7.74 14.96 14.07
CA THR A 293 -7.64 14.54 15.46
C THR A 293 -6.21 14.46 15.98
N LEU A 294 -5.32 13.73 15.29
CA LEU A 294 -3.91 13.65 15.70
C LEU A 294 -3.23 15.02 15.65
N PRO A 295 -3.41 15.85 14.61
CA PRO A 295 -2.90 17.23 14.62
C PRO A 295 -3.41 18.07 15.80
N ASN A 296 -4.68 17.93 16.20
CA ASN A 296 -5.20 18.61 17.39
C ASN A 296 -4.50 18.15 18.67
N ILE A 297 -4.24 16.84 18.80
CA ILE A 297 -3.45 16.30 19.91
C ILE A 297 -2.05 16.92 19.91
N PHE A 298 -1.35 16.89 18.77
CA PHE A 298 0.00 17.47 18.64
C PHE A 298 0.01 18.99 18.86
N ALA A 299 -1.05 19.70 18.49
CA ALA A 299 -1.14 21.15 18.71
C ALA A 299 -1.12 21.53 20.21
N ASN A 300 -1.63 20.64 21.07
CA ASN A 300 -1.91 20.94 22.47
C ASN A 300 -1.09 20.12 23.50
N MET A 301 -0.28 19.14 23.05
CA MET A 301 0.54 18.32 23.94
C MET A 301 1.96 18.91 24.16
N PRO A 302 2.63 18.58 25.27
CA PRO A 302 4.04 18.94 25.48
C PRO A 302 4.92 18.39 24.36
N TYR A 303 5.80 19.25 23.81
CA TYR A 303 6.67 18.91 22.65
C TYR A 303 5.89 18.44 21.40
N GLY A 304 4.62 18.80 21.28
CA GLY A 304 3.74 18.32 20.20
C GLY A 304 4.26 18.67 18.80
N ARG A 305 4.95 19.81 18.63
CA ARG A 305 5.63 20.14 17.37
C ARG A 305 6.66 19.09 16.99
N LEU A 306 7.44 18.56 17.94
CA LEU A 306 8.43 17.51 17.67
C LEU A 306 7.72 16.19 17.34
N TRP A 307 6.81 15.74 18.19
CA TRP A 307 6.11 14.47 18.01
C TRP A 307 5.26 14.43 16.75
N GLY A 308 4.54 15.52 16.47
CA GLY A 308 3.75 15.63 15.23
C GLY A 308 4.63 15.69 13.98
N SER A 309 5.77 16.39 14.02
CA SER A 309 6.72 16.39 12.89
C SER A 309 7.29 15.01 12.62
N LEU A 310 7.68 14.28 13.67
CA LEU A 310 8.15 12.89 13.53
C LEU A 310 7.06 11.98 12.99
N PHE A 311 5.82 12.14 13.47
CA PHE A 311 4.69 11.35 13.00
C PHE A 311 4.40 11.59 11.51
N PHE A 312 4.28 12.84 11.07
CA PHE A 312 4.02 13.14 9.66
C PHE A 312 5.21 12.87 8.75
N LEU A 313 6.44 12.94 9.26
CA LEU A 313 7.62 12.49 8.52
C LEU A 313 7.60 10.97 8.31
N PHE A 314 7.23 10.20 9.34
CA PHE A 314 7.01 8.77 9.24
C PHE A 314 5.94 8.44 8.19
N MET A 315 4.79 9.12 8.25
CA MET A 315 3.71 8.98 7.29
C MET A 315 4.14 9.30 5.85
N ALA A 316 4.87 10.41 5.67
CA ALA A 316 5.40 10.83 4.37
C ALA A 316 6.40 9.81 3.80
N PHE A 317 7.27 9.25 4.62
CA PHE A 317 8.21 8.20 4.17
C PHE A 317 7.48 6.92 3.77
N ALA A 318 6.46 6.51 4.53
CA ALA A 318 5.63 5.37 4.18
C ALA A 318 4.90 5.60 2.83
N ALA A 319 4.32 6.77 2.62
CA ALA A 319 3.67 7.11 1.36
C ALA A 319 4.68 7.15 0.19
N LEU A 320 5.81 7.83 0.35
CA LEU A 320 6.81 7.98 -0.69
C LEU A 320 7.46 6.64 -1.07
N SER A 321 7.66 5.70 -0.15
CA SER A 321 8.24 4.40 -0.47
C SER A 321 7.37 3.61 -1.45
N THR A 322 6.05 3.63 -1.28
CA THR A 322 5.10 3.03 -2.23
C THR A 322 5.07 3.78 -3.56
N VAL A 323 5.05 5.12 -3.54
CA VAL A 323 5.12 5.94 -4.77
C VAL A 323 6.35 5.58 -5.60
N LEU A 324 7.52 5.50 -4.98
CA LEU A 324 8.77 5.13 -5.65
C LEU A 324 8.71 3.73 -6.28
N ALA A 325 8.15 2.78 -5.56
CA ALA A 325 8.01 1.40 -6.00
C ALA A 325 7.08 1.27 -7.22
N VAL A 326 5.92 1.93 -7.18
CA VAL A 326 4.95 1.90 -8.29
C VAL A 326 5.45 2.70 -9.48
N PHE A 327 6.14 3.83 -9.26
CA PHE A 327 6.77 4.59 -10.35
C PHE A 327 7.85 3.77 -11.06
N GLU A 328 8.66 3.02 -10.33
CA GLU A 328 9.63 2.09 -10.96
C GLU A 328 8.92 1.09 -11.87
N ASN A 329 7.80 0.50 -11.41
CA ASN A 329 7.01 -0.42 -12.22
C ASN A 329 6.51 0.26 -13.50
N ILE A 330 5.87 1.43 -13.38
CA ILE A 330 5.34 2.20 -14.53
C ILE A 330 6.47 2.55 -15.51
N ILE A 331 7.59 3.09 -15.01
CA ILE A 331 8.72 3.51 -15.84
C ILE A 331 9.31 2.31 -16.60
N CYS A 332 9.50 1.18 -15.91
CA CYS A 332 10.04 -0.03 -16.55
C CYS A 332 9.08 -0.63 -17.57
N CYS A 333 7.77 -0.65 -17.30
CA CYS A 333 6.76 -1.03 -18.27
C CYS A 333 6.81 -0.13 -19.51
N GLY A 334 6.90 1.18 -19.31
CA GLY A 334 7.02 2.16 -20.38
C GLY A 334 8.28 1.95 -21.24
N MET A 335 9.43 1.68 -20.60
CA MET A 335 10.68 1.34 -21.31
C MET A 335 10.54 0.08 -22.17
N GLU A 336 9.94 -0.99 -21.64
CA GLU A 336 9.79 -2.27 -22.36
C GLU A 336 8.74 -2.22 -23.48
N LEU A 337 7.70 -1.37 -23.33
CA LEU A 337 6.68 -1.18 -24.37
C LEU A 337 7.17 -0.33 -25.54
N THR A 338 7.91 0.74 -25.24
CA THR A 338 8.27 1.74 -26.25
C THR A 338 9.71 1.66 -26.74
N GLY A 339 10.56 0.91 -26.05
CA GLY A 339 12.02 0.89 -26.29
C GLY A 339 12.72 2.19 -25.86
N ALA A 340 12.02 3.10 -25.15
CA ALA A 340 12.58 4.37 -24.73
C ALA A 340 13.63 4.20 -23.61
N SER A 341 14.53 5.19 -23.51
CA SER A 341 15.46 5.25 -22.38
C SER A 341 14.72 5.56 -21.07
N ARG A 342 15.31 5.19 -19.91
CA ARG A 342 14.77 5.47 -18.58
C ARG A 342 14.42 6.96 -18.41
N LYS A 343 15.30 7.86 -18.80
CA LYS A 343 15.06 9.31 -18.71
C LYS A 343 13.83 9.75 -19.50
N LYS A 344 13.68 9.26 -20.74
CA LYS A 344 12.52 9.59 -21.58
C LYS A 344 11.24 9.01 -21.02
N SER A 345 11.25 7.73 -20.57
CA SER A 345 10.10 7.11 -19.91
C SER A 345 9.71 7.85 -18.63
N SER A 346 10.69 8.23 -17.80
CA SER A 346 10.46 9.01 -16.58
C SER A 346 9.82 10.36 -16.87
N LEU A 347 10.30 11.09 -17.87
CA LEU A 347 9.76 12.41 -18.25
C LEU A 347 8.32 12.32 -18.77
N VAL A 348 8.03 11.34 -19.64
CA VAL A 348 6.66 11.11 -20.14
C VAL A 348 5.72 10.80 -18.98
N ASN A 349 6.14 9.91 -18.08
CA ASN A 349 5.34 9.52 -16.92
C ASN A 349 5.17 10.64 -15.89
N LEU A 350 6.13 11.56 -15.76
CA LEU A 350 5.97 12.77 -14.94
C LEU A 350 4.71 13.54 -15.34
N PHE A 351 4.61 13.91 -16.62
CA PHE A 351 3.45 14.67 -17.11
C PHE A 351 2.16 13.84 -17.09
N LEU A 352 2.23 12.57 -17.45
CA LEU A 352 1.07 11.70 -17.50
C LEU A 352 0.47 11.49 -16.10
N ILE A 353 1.30 11.20 -15.09
CA ILE A 353 0.82 11.00 -13.72
C ILE A 353 0.25 12.28 -13.14
N ILE A 354 0.91 13.44 -13.36
CA ILE A 354 0.36 14.74 -12.94
C ILE A 354 -1.02 14.94 -13.56
N ALA A 355 -1.14 14.79 -14.88
CA ALA A 355 -2.41 14.98 -15.59
C ALA A 355 -3.52 14.04 -15.08
N LEU A 356 -3.19 12.77 -14.85
CA LEU A 356 -4.13 11.76 -14.34
C LEU A 356 -4.52 11.99 -12.88
N SER A 357 -3.68 12.64 -12.06
CA SER A 357 -3.98 12.95 -10.66
C SER A 357 -4.80 14.24 -10.47
N VAL A 358 -4.93 15.09 -11.51
CA VAL A 358 -5.73 16.32 -11.45
C VAL A 358 -7.19 16.06 -11.06
N PRO A 359 -7.91 15.07 -11.63
CA PRO A 359 -9.30 14.77 -11.24
C PRO A 359 -9.47 14.52 -9.74
N CYS A 360 -8.56 13.80 -9.12
CA CYS A 360 -8.59 13.54 -7.68
C CYS A 360 -8.49 14.85 -6.88
N VAL A 361 -7.62 15.78 -7.27
CA VAL A 361 -7.49 17.09 -6.63
C VAL A 361 -8.76 17.91 -6.82
N LEU A 362 -9.26 18.02 -8.06
CA LEU A 362 -10.43 18.85 -8.39
C LEU A 362 -11.72 18.31 -7.76
N GLY A 363 -11.80 17.02 -7.50
CA GLY A 363 -12.95 16.38 -6.85
C GLY A 363 -13.22 16.85 -5.43
N TYR A 364 -12.25 17.48 -4.75
CA TYR A 364 -12.40 18.03 -3.41
C TYR A 364 -12.77 19.52 -3.38
N ASN A 365 -12.62 20.22 -4.49
CA ASN A 365 -12.82 21.68 -4.56
C ASN A 365 -13.68 22.10 -5.75
N VAL A 366 -13.10 22.33 -6.93
CA VAL A 366 -13.81 22.90 -8.08
C VAL A 366 -15.02 22.06 -8.47
N TRP A 367 -14.88 20.74 -8.58
CA TRP A 367 -16.00 19.88 -9.00
C TRP A 367 -17.02 19.62 -7.89
N SER A 368 -16.59 19.60 -6.61
CA SER A 368 -17.51 19.43 -5.50
C SER A 368 -18.45 20.63 -5.32
N LEU A 369 -18.03 21.85 -5.71
CA LEU A 369 -18.87 23.06 -5.69
C LEU A 369 -20.02 22.96 -6.70
N ASP A 370 -19.81 22.28 -7.83
CA ASP A 370 -20.84 22.03 -8.84
C ASP A 370 -21.72 20.81 -8.50
N GLY A 371 -21.57 20.23 -7.31
CA GLY A 371 -22.30 19.02 -6.87
C GLY A 371 -21.88 17.74 -7.56
N PHE A 372 -20.74 17.74 -8.26
CA PHE A 372 -20.22 16.53 -8.91
C PHE A 372 -19.76 15.51 -7.88
N SER A 373 -20.34 14.32 -7.93
CA SER A 373 -19.94 13.16 -7.14
C SER A 373 -20.03 11.90 -8.00
N ILE A 374 -19.16 10.93 -7.73
CA ILE A 374 -19.19 9.62 -8.40
C ILE A 374 -19.70 8.61 -7.38
N PHE A 375 -20.88 8.04 -7.63
CA PHE A 375 -21.58 7.13 -6.72
C PHE A 375 -21.73 7.69 -5.29
N GLY A 376 -21.98 9.01 -5.17
CA GLY A 376 -22.21 9.68 -3.89
C GLY A 376 -20.95 9.99 -3.07
N GLY A 377 -19.75 9.78 -3.63
CA GLY A 377 -18.45 10.04 -3.01
C GLY A 377 -17.57 11.01 -3.81
N ALA A 378 -16.40 11.35 -3.24
CA ALA A 378 -15.37 12.08 -3.94
C ALA A 378 -14.71 11.22 -5.05
N VAL A 379 -14.00 11.85 -5.97
CA VAL A 379 -13.24 11.15 -7.02
C VAL A 379 -12.26 10.15 -6.41
N LEU A 380 -11.58 10.51 -5.33
CA LEU A 380 -10.67 9.63 -4.59
C LEU A 380 -11.36 8.34 -4.13
N ASP A 381 -12.58 8.43 -3.59
CA ASP A 381 -13.31 7.26 -3.09
C ASP A 381 -13.62 6.26 -4.19
N PHE A 382 -13.90 6.78 -5.40
CA PHE A 382 -14.13 5.96 -6.58
C PHE A 382 -12.83 5.32 -7.09
N GLU A 383 -11.74 6.08 -7.14
CA GLU A 383 -10.43 5.57 -7.55
C GLU A 383 -9.91 4.49 -6.58
N ASP A 384 -10.02 4.73 -5.26
CA ASP A 384 -9.67 3.70 -4.24
C ASP A 384 -10.57 2.48 -4.34
N PHE A 385 -11.89 2.66 -4.58
CA PHE A 385 -12.80 1.54 -4.78
C PHE A 385 -12.39 0.68 -5.97
N LEU A 386 -12.08 1.27 -7.12
CA LEU A 386 -11.62 0.54 -8.29
C LEU A 386 -10.34 -0.25 -8.00
N VAL A 387 -9.35 0.38 -7.37
CA VAL A 387 -8.11 -0.29 -7.02
C VAL A 387 -8.36 -1.40 -6.01
N SER A 388 -8.94 -1.08 -4.85
CA SER A 388 -9.05 -1.98 -3.71
C SER A 388 -10.00 -3.15 -3.93
N ASN A 389 -11.12 -2.93 -4.64
CA ASN A 389 -12.17 -3.95 -4.80
C ASN A 389 -12.20 -4.60 -6.19
N LEU A 390 -11.52 -4.02 -7.20
CA LEU A 390 -11.50 -4.57 -8.55
C LEU A 390 -10.09 -5.01 -8.97
N PHE A 391 -9.13 -4.06 -9.06
CA PHE A 391 -7.82 -4.35 -9.63
C PHE A 391 -6.98 -5.28 -8.77
N LEU A 392 -6.93 -5.09 -7.44
CA LEU A 392 -6.14 -5.93 -6.56
C LEU A 392 -6.68 -7.36 -6.49
N PRO A 393 -7.99 -7.63 -6.24
CA PRO A 393 -8.50 -9.00 -6.18
C PRO A 393 -8.43 -9.71 -7.55
N LEU A 394 -8.88 -9.08 -8.63
CA LEU A 394 -8.86 -9.69 -9.97
C LEU A 394 -7.44 -9.93 -10.45
N GLY A 395 -6.54 -8.97 -10.25
CA GLY A 395 -5.14 -9.13 -10.60
C GLY A 395 -4.49 -10.28 -9.83
N SER A 396 -4.75 -10.37 -8.53
CA SER A 396 -4.29 -11.47 -7.68
C SER A 396 -4.82 -12.83 -8.15
N LEU A 397 -6.10 -12.89 -8.53
CA LEU A 397 -6.72 -14.10 -9.08
C LEU A 397 -6.04 -14.54 -10.38
N VAL A 398 -5.68 -13.60 -11.26
CA VAL A 398 -4.98 -13.93 -12.52
C VAL A 398 -3.57 -14.44 -12.25
N TYR A 399 -2.79 -13.83 -11.36
CA TYR A 399 -1.48 -14.35 -10.93
C TYR A 399 -1.60 -15.78 -10.39
N LEU A 400 -2.59 -16.00 -9.54
CA LEU A 400 -2.87 -17.30 -8.95
C LEU A 400 -3.18 -18.35 -10.02
N LEU A 401 -4.19 -18.10 -10.87
CA LEU A 401 -4.58 -19.02 -11.93
C LEU A 401 -3.47 -19.29 -12.94
N PHE A 402 -2.69 -18.26 -13.28
CA PHE A 402 -1.53 -18.41 -14.17
C PHE A 402 -0.47 -19.34 -13.61
N CYS A 403 -0.15 -19.22 -12.32
CA CYS A 403 0.88 -20.03 -11.66
C CYS A 403 0.45 -21.48 -11.39
N VAL A 404 -0.84 -21.75 -11.11
CA VAL A 404 -1.26 -23.07 -10.62
C VAL A 404 -1.97 -23.92 -11.66
N THR A 405 -2.56 -23.32 -12.71
CA THR A 405 -3.38 -24.06 -13.68
C THR A 405 -2.58 -24.57 -14.87
N ARG A 406 -3.05 -25.68 -15.48
CA ARG A 406 -2.46 -26.22 -16.72
C ARG A 406 -2.60 -25.28 -17.93
N TYR A 407 -3.53 -24.34 -17.84
CA TYR A 407 -3.81 -23.34 -18.90
C TYR A 407 -2.92 -22.08 -18.77
N GLY A 408 -2.10 -21.99 -17.74
CA GLY A 408 -1.11 -20.93 -17.54
C GLY A 408 0.31 -21.47 -17.61
N TRP A 409 1.19 -20.86 -16.84
CA TRP A 409 2.58 -21.27 -16.65
C TRP A 409 2.68 -22.66 -15.99
N GLY A 410 1.80 -22.91 -15.03
CA GLY A 410 1.55 -24.22 -14.42
C GLY A 410 2.33 -24.46 -13.14
N TRP A 411 1.75 -25.35 -12.29
CA TRP A 411 2.24 -25.66 -10.94
C TRP A 411 3.71 -26.09 -10.89
N GLU A 412 4.14 -26.98 -11.81
CA GLU A 412 5.50 -27.53 -11.77
C GLU A 412 6.56 -26.46 -12.06
N ASN A 413 6.30 -25.59 -13.04
CA ASN A 413 7.18 -24.47 -13.36
C ASN A 413 7.24 -23.46 -12.22
N TYR A 414 6.07 -23.10 -11.67
CA TYR A 414 5.96 -22.22 -10.51
C TYR A 414 6.74 -22.77 -9.31
N LYS A 415 6.48 -24.03 -8.93
CA LYS A 415 7.14 -24.68 -7.79
C LYS A 415 8.64 -24.77 -7.98
N ALA A 416 9.11 -25.15 -9.18
CA ALA A 416 10.53 -25.22 -9.49
C ALA A 416 11.22 -23.85 -9.32
N GLU A 417 10.60 -22.79 -9.84
CA GLU A 417 11.13 -21.43 -9.73
C GLU A 417 11.15 -20.95 -8.28
N VAL A 418 10.04 -21.04 -7.56
CA VAL A 418 9.92 -20.58 -6.16
C VAL A 418 10.92 -21.27 -5.26
N ASN A 419 11.14 -22.57 -5.47
CA ASN A 419 12.01 -23.41 -4.66
C ASN A 419 13.50 -23.33 -5.05
N THR A 420 13.84 -22.55 -6.06
CA THR A 420 15.25 -22.32 -6.44
C THR A 420 15.93 -21.48 -5.35
N GLY A 421 17.14 -21.91 -4.95
CA GLY A 421 17.94 -21.24 -3.92
C GLY A 421 17.67 -21.79 -2.50
N LYS A 422 18.33 -21.18 -1.49
CA LYS A 422 18.24 -21.57 -0.08
C LYS A 422 17.06 -20.90 0.61
N GLY A 423 16.36 -21.61 1.49
CA GLY A 423 15.29 -21.06 2.34
C GLY A 423 14.02 -21.91 2.36
N LEU A 424 12.90 -21.32 2.78
CA LEU A 424 11.59 -21.96 2.85
C LEU A 424 11.12 -22.40 1.47
N LYS A 425 10.45 -23.56 1.41
CA LYS A 425 10.01 -24.20 0.18
C LYS A 425 8.49 -24.28 0.09
N VAL A 426 7.96 -24.24 -1.12
CA VAL A 426 6.57 -24.55 -1.43
C VAL A 426 6.46 -26.07 -1.61
N HIS A 427 5.50 -26.70 -0.91
CA HIS A 427 5.28 -28.14 -0.91
C HIS A 427 4.02 -28.52 -1.69
N ASP A 428 3.96 -29.79 -2.17
CA ASP A 428 2.83 -30.26 -2.99
C ASP A 428 1.49 -30.30 -2.25
N TRP A 429 1.47 -30.47 -0.93
CA TRP A 429 0.23 -30.40 -0.17
C TRP A 429 -0.48 -29.05 -0.28
N MET A 430 0.26 -27.97 -0.56
CA MET A 430 -0.29 -26.62 -0.76
C MET A 430 -1.06 -26.50 -2.10
N ARG A 431 -0.79 -27.38 -3.07
CA ARG A 431 -1.36 -27.32 -4.43
C ARG A 431 -2.88 -27.31 -4.40
N GLY A 432 -3.52 -28.20 -3.62
CA GLY A 432 -4.98 -28.27 -3.53
C GLY A 432 -5.60 -26.96 -3.05
N TYR A 433 -5.03 -26.39 -1.98
CA TYR A 433 -5.46 -25.09 -1.47
C TYR A 433 -5.27 -23.96 -2.48
N LEU A 434 -4.10 -23.86 -3.09
CA LEU A 434 -3.76 -22.79 -4.05
C LEU A 434 -4.54 -22.91 -5.37
N THR A 435 -4.95 -24.13 -5.76
CA THR A 435 -5.69 -24.36 -7.02
C THR A 435 -7.20 -24.18 -6.87
N CYS A 436 -7.76 -24.53 -5.71
CA CYS A 436 -9.23 -24.51 -5.49
C CYS A 436 -9.64 -23.55 -4.37
N GLY A 437 -9.04 -23.67 -3.18
CA GLY A 437 -9.46 -22.90 -2.01
C GLY A 437 -9.22 -21.40 -2.16
N LEU A 438 -7.99 -21.04 -2.47
CA LEU A 438 -7.60 -19.62 -2.58
C LEU A 438 -8.34 -18.87 -3.70
N PRO A 439 -8.53 -19.41 -4.93
CA PRO A 439 -9.34 -18.75 -5.96
C PRO A 439 -10.78 -18.49 -5.53
N LEU A 440 -11.42 -19.44 -4.85
CA LEU A 440 -12.79 -19.28 -4.35
C LEU A 440 -12.89 -18.15 -3.32
N ILE A 441 -11.93 -18.06 -2.42
CA ILE A 441 -11.88 -16.98 -1.43
C ILE A 441 -11.70 -15.61 -2.14
N VAL A 442 -10.80 -15.51 -3.11
CA VAL A 442 -10.57 -14.26 -3.85
C VAL A 442 -11.80 -13.84 -4.64
N ILE A 443 -12.50 -14.79 -5.30
CA ILE A 443 -13.75 -14.52 -6.01
C ILE A 443 -14.83 -14.04 -5.03
N PHE A 444 -14.94 -14.68 -3.85
CA PHE A 444 -15.89 -14.25 -2.82
C PHE A 444 -15.63 -12.81 -2.37
N ILE A 445 -14.37 -12.46 -2.07
CA ILE A 445 -13.98 -11.10 -1.68
C ILE A 445 -14.36 -10.08 -2.76
N PHE A 446 -14.05 -10.40 -4.02
CA PHE A 446 -14.36 -9.55 -5.16
C PHE A 446 -15.88 -9.32 -5.31
N LEU A 447 -16.68 -10.38 -5.29
CA LEU A 447 -18.13 -10.28 -5.42
C LEU A 447 -18.76 -9.55 -4.23
N PHE A 448 -18.28 -9.81 -3.01
CA PHE A 448 -18.77 -9.13 -1.82
C PHE A 448 -18.44 -7.63 -1.83
N GLY A 449 -17.24 -7.24 -2.28
CA GLY A 449 -16.87 -5.83 -2.40
C GLY A 449 -17.76 -5.05 -3.36
N ILE A 450 -18.17 -5.68 -4.48
CA ILE A 450 -19.15 -5.09 -5.40
C ILE A 450 -20.54 -5.02 -4.73
N TYR A 451 -20.97 -6.10 -4.08
CA TYR A 451 -22.27 -6.15 -3.42
C TYR A 451 -22.40 -5.07 -2.34
N ASP A 452 -21.42 -4.93 -1.47
CA ASP A 452 -21.41 -3.97 -0.37
C ASP A 452 -21.48 -2.51 -0.88
N LYS A 453 -20.82 -2.20 -1.99
CA LYS A 453 -20.81 -0.86 -2.57
C LYS A 453 -22.09 -0.46 -3.29
N PHE A 454 -22.75 -1.40 -3.97
CA PHE A 454 -23.86 -1.07 -4.89
C PHE A 454 -25.23 -1.53 -4.41
N PHE A 455 -25.32 -2.44 -3.44
CA PHE A 455 -26.58 -3.05 -3.01
C PHE A 455 -26.85 -2.89 -1.50
N LYS A 456 -25.95 -2.31 -0.76
CA LYS A 456 -26.10 -1.98 0.67
C LYS A 456 -26.03 -0.48 0.88
#